data_a74edd0f9b20c2b52ec05dce767779fd
#
_entry.id   a74edd0f9b20c2b52ec05dce767779fd
#
_cell.length_a   1.000
_cell.length_b   1.000
_cell.length_c   1.000
_cell.angle_alpha   90.00
_cell.angle_beta   90.00
_cell.angle_gamma   90.00
#
_symmetry.space_group_name_H-M   'P 1'
#
loop_
_entity.id
_entity.type
_entity.pdbx_description
1 polymer ?
#
loop_
_entity_poly.entity_id
_entity_poly.type
_entity_poly.pdbx_seq_one_letter_code
_entity_poly.pdbx_strand_id
1 'polypeptide(L)'
;MSSPEMVVAECLKAFPEVERVILFGSRARGDAGFRADIDIAVECPTADILRWSDIEEAVELAPTLLNIDLVRLDTAPPELRTAIRHEGRVLYERAERSPAG
;
A
#
# COMPACT_ATOMS: atom_id res chain seq x y z
N MET A 1 -15.49 11.56 5.61
CA MET A 1 -14.85 11.60 4.29
C MET A 1 -13.54 10.85 4.32
N SER A 2 -13.30 9.99 3.34
CA SER A 2 -12.08 9.22 3.32
C SER A 2 -10.93 10.05 2.78
N SER A 3 -9.74 9.87 3.37
CA SER A 3 -8.54 10.49 2.81
C SER A 3 -8.16 9.78 1.51
N PRO A 4 -7.37 10.41 0.65
CA PRO A 4 -6.95 9.76 -0.60
C PRO A 4 -6.23 8.42 -0.36
N GLU A 5 -5.39 8.35 0.66
CA GLU A 5 -4.68 7.11 0.95
C GLU A 5 -5.62 6.01 1.40
N MET A 6 -6.71 6.36 2.09
CA MET A 6 -7.70 5.36 2.49
C MET A 6 -8.51 4.86 1.30
N VAL A 7 -8.75 5.74 0.32
CA VAL A 7 -9.41 5.31 -0.92
C VAL A 7 -8.58 4.24 -1.61
N VAL A 8 -7.26 4.45 -1.68
CA VAL A 8 -6.37 3.45 -2.28
C VAL A 8 -6.39 2.16 -1.48
N ALA A 9 -6.35 2.25 -0.15
CA ALA A 9 -6.39 1.06 0.70
C ALA A 9 -7.68 0.27 0.49
N GLU A 10 -8.81 0.96 0.34
CA GLU A 10 -10.07 0.29 0.08
C GLU A 10 -10.06 -0.48 -1.24
N CYS A 11 -9.44 0.11 -2.27
CA CYS A 11 -9.31 -0.59 -3.55
C CYS A 11 -8.45 -1.84 -3.41
N LEU A 12 -7.40 -1.77 -2.61
CA LEU A 12 -6.45 -2.87 -2.48
C LEU A 12 -6.97 -4.00 -1.60
N LYS A 13 -7.86 -3.70 -0.65
CA LYS A 13 -8.45 -4.74 0.20
C LYS A 13 -9.21 -5.80 -0.59
N ALA A 14 -9.63 -5.48 -1.79
CA ALA A 14 -10.38 -6.43 -2.62
C ALA A 14 -9.52 -7.60 -3.08
N PHE A 15 -8.20 -7.47 -3.02
CA PHE A 15 -7.29 -8.52 -3.46
C PHE A 15 -6.91 -9.40 -2.27
N PRO A 16 -7.27 -10.71 -2.32
CA PRO A 16 -6.94 -11.60 -1.19
C PRO A 16 -5.45 -11.73 -0.94
N GLU A 17 -4.64 -11.51 -1.95
CA GLU A 17 -3.18 -11.61 -1.83
C GLU A 17 -2.60 -10.45 -1.03
N VAL A 18 -3.31 -9.34 -0.92
CA VAL A 18 -2.81 -8.17 -0.19
C VAL A 18 -2.93 -8.42 1.31
N GLU A 19 -1.79 -8.46 1.98
CA GLU A 19 -1.75 -8.70 3.42
C GLU A 19 -1.64 -7.43 4.20
N ARG A 20 -1.00 -6.41 3.63
CA ARG A 20 -0.81 -5.15 4.34
C ARG A 20 -0.64 -4.02 3.34
N VAL A 21 -1.20 -2.87 3.67
CA VAL A 21 -1.03 -1.64 2.89
C VAL A 21 -0.46 -0.59 3.83
N ILE A 22 0.67 -0.01 3.46
CA ILE A 22 1.41 0.91 4.32
C ILE A 22 1.62 2.23 3.59
N LEU A 23 1.24 3.32 4.25
CA LEU A 23 1.55 4.66 3.79
C LEU A 23 2.94 5.03 4.28
N PHE A 24 3.83 5.48 3.38
CA PHE A 24 5.16 5.89 3.79
C PHE A 24 5.51 7.21 3.12
N GLY A 25 6.75 7.65 3.27
CA GLY A 25 7.20 8.90 2.69
C GLY A 25 6.67 10.11 3.44
N SER A 26 6.62 11.26 2.75
CA SER A 26 6.34 12.53 3.41
C SER A 26 4.93 12.60 4.01
N ARG A 27 3.96 11.95 3.39
CA ARG A 27 2.59 11.96 3.95
C ARG A 27 2.52 11.18 5.26
N ALA A 28 3.29 10.10 5.37
CA ALA A 28 3.33 9.33 6.63
C ALA A 28 4.04 10.11 7.72
N ARG A 29 5.06 10.89 7.37
CA ARG A 29 5.77 11.70 8.33
C ARG A 29 5.01 12.95 8.74
N GLY A 30 3.99 13.33 7.97
CA GLY A 30 3.19 14.50 8.28
C GLY A 30 3.80 15.80 7.81
N ASP A 31 4.86 15.75 6.99
CA ASP A 31 5.52 16.96 6.50
C ASP A 31 5.20 17.26 5.04
N ALA A 32 4.24 16.54 4.47
CA ALA A 32 3.83 16.75 3.08
C ALA A 32 2.73 17.79 2.99
N GLY A 33 2.72 18.56 1.90
CA GLY A 33 1.56 19.36 1.55
C GLY A 33 0.43 18.42 1.10
N PHE A 34 -0.80 18.92 1.11
CA PHE A 34 -1.92 18.05 0.78
C PHE A 34 -1.96 17.63 -0.68
N ARG A 35 -1.14 18.24 -1.53
CA ARG A 35 -1.02 17.86 -2.94
C ARG A 35 0.16 16.92 -3.20
N ALA A 36 0.88 16.54 -2.16
CA ALA A 36 2.02 15.66 -2.33
C ALA A 36 1.57 14.27 -2.78
N ASP A 37 2.42 13.60 -3.54
CA ASP A 37 2.15 12.25 -3.99
C ASP A 37 1.94 11.32 -2.81
N ILE A 38 1.20 10.25 -3.07
CA ILE A 38 0.91 9.24 -2.06
C ILE A 38 1.86 8.07 -2.29
N ASP A 39 2.70 7.78 -1.30
CA ASP A 39 3.62 6.64 -1.37
C ASP A 39 3.00 5.47 -0.62
N ILE A 40 2.68 4.41 -1.36
CA ILE A 40 2.01 3.23 -0.82
C ILE A 40 2.88 2.01 -1.04
N ALA A 41 3.10 1.25 0.02
CA ALA A 41 3.75 -0.05 -0.05
C ALA A 41 2.71 -1.14 0.18
N VAL A 42 2.76 -2.17 -0.64
CA VAL A 42 1.82 -3.29 -0.55
C VAL A 42 2.60 -4.55 -0.28
N GLU A 43 2.22 -5.26 0.76
CA GLU A 43 2.78 -6.56 1.07
C GLU A 43 1.84 -7.63 0.54
N CYS A 44 2.30 -8.36 -0.47
CA CYS A 44 1.49 -9.37 -1.14
C CYS A 44 2.38 -10.51 -1.65
N PRO A 45 3.01 -11.25 -0.72
CA PRO A 45 4.04 -12.23 -1.10
C PRO A 45 3.53 -13.34 -2.00
N THR A 46 2.24 -13.66 -1.95
CA THR A 46 1.69 -14.74 -2.77
C THR A 46 1.21 -14.28 -4.14
N ALA A 47 1.25 -12.98 -4.43
CA ALA A 47 0.79 -12.48 -5.72
C ALA A 47 1.83 -12.81 -6.80
N ASP A 48 1.37 -13.44 -7.89
CA ASP A 48 2.26 -13.65 -9.04
C ASP A 48 2.31 -12.36 -9.87
N ILE A 49 3.04 -12.41 -10.98
CA ILE A 49 3.22 -11.23 -11.82
C ILE A 49 1.90 -10.72 -12.36
N LEU A 50 1.01 -11.61 -12.73
CA LEU A 50 -0.29 -11.20 -13.28
C LEU A 50 -1.14 -10.55 -12.22
N ARG A 51 -1.16 -11.10 -11.01
CA ARG A 51 -1.92 -10.51 -9.92
C ARG A 51 -1.33 -9.16 -9.50
N TRP A 52 -0.01 -9.05 -9.50
CA TRP A 52 0.62 -7.78 -9.21
C TRP A 52 0.22 -6.72 -10.25
N SER A 53 0.16 -7.11 -11.51
CA SER A 53 -0.30 -6.21 -12.57
C SER A 53 -1.74 -5.75 -12.33
N ASP A 54 -2.61 -6.67 -11.90
CA ASP A 54 -3.99 -6.31 -11.57
C ASP A 54 -4.04 -5.33 -10.40
N ILE A 55 -3.18 -5.52 -9.41
CA ILE A 55 -3.10 -4.62 -8.26
C ILE A 55 -2.65 -3.23 -8.71
N GLU A 56 -1.65 -3.17 -9.58
CA GLU A 56 -1.18 -1.89 -10.11
C GLU A 56 -2.29 -1.17 -10.87
N GLU A 57 -3.03 -1.91 -11.68
CA GLU A 57 -4.13 -1.32 -12.43
C GLU A 57 -5.22 -0.79 -11.51
N ALA A 58 -5.56 -1.55 -10.47
CA ALA A 58 -6.56 -1.10 -9.51
C ALA A 58 -6.17 0.21 -8.86
N VAL A 59 -4.88 0.37 -8.57
CA VAL A 59 -4.38 1.61 -7.98
C VAL A 59 -4.48 2.76 -8.98
N GLU A 60 -4.15 2.50 -10.25
CA GLU A 60 -4.27 3.53 -11.28
C GLU A 60 -5.71 3.99 -11.46
N LEU A 61 -6.65 3.09 -11.25
CA LEU A 61 -8.08 3.39 -11.43
C LEU A 61 -8.72 3.93 -10.16
N ALA A 62 -7.98 4.03 -9.07
CA ALA A 62 -8.53 4.53 -7.82
C ALA A 62 -9.03 5.97 -8.00
N PRO A 63 -10.20 6.30 -7.42
CA PRO A 63 -10.80 7.61 -7.63
C PRO A 63 -10.12 8.69 -6.81
N THR A 64 -8.91 9.05 -7.20
CA THR A 64 -8.15 10.14 -6.60
C THR A 64 -7.44 10.90 -7.70
N LEU A 65 -7.27 12.19 -7.50
CA LEU A 65 -6.55 13.04 -8.44
C LEU A 65 -5.05 13.11 -8.13
N LEU A 66 -4.64 12.53 -7.01
CA LEU A 66 -3.23 12.56 -6.62
C LEU A 66 -2.49 11.41 -7.26
N ASN A 67 -1.21 11.62 -7.54
CA ASN A 67 -0.36 10.55 -8.03
C ASN A 67 -0.06 9.57 -6.91
N ILE A 68 -0.03 8.29 -7.26
CA ILE A 68 0.26 7.25 -6.29
C ILE A 68 1.52 6.52 -6.74
N ASP A 69 2.52 6.52 -5.87
CA ASP A 69 3.73 5.74 -6.08
C ASP A 69 3.55 4.42 -5.36
N LEU A 70 3.45 3.35 -6.12
CA LEU A 70 3.18 2.03 -5.58
C LEU A 70 4.45 1.20 -5.54
N VAL A 71 4.74 0.63 -4.38
CA VAL A 71 5.91 -0.22 -4.18
C VAL A 71 5.43 -1.56 -3.67
N ARG A 72 5.99 -2.63 -4.25
CA ARG A 72 5.74 -3.96 -3.74
C ARG A 72 6.76 -4.23 -2.62
N LEU A 73 6.27 -4.30 -1.38
CA LEU A 73 7.15 -4.35 -0.22
C LEU A 73 7.99 -5.62 -0.19
N ASP A 74 7.40 -6.76 -0.54
CA ASP A 74 8.08 -8.05 -0.42
C ASP A 74 9.24 -8.22 -1.40
N THR A 75 9.31 -7.39 -2.45
CA THR A 75 10.43 -7.45 -3.40
C THR A 75 11.27 -6.17 -3.38
N ALA A 76 10.98 -5.25 -2.50
CA ALA A 76 11.72 -3.99 -2.41
C ALA A 76 13.13 -4.23 -1.86
N PRO A 77 14.09 -3.36 -2.22
CA PRO A 77 15.43 -3.48 -1.65
C PRO A 77 15.39 -3.39 -0.12
N PRO A 78 16.34 -4.04 0.57
CA PRO A 78 16.30 -4.08 2.04
C PRO A 78 16.28 -2.71 2.71
N GLU A 79 17.03 -1.75 2.16
CA GLU A 79 17.05 -0.40 2.75
C GLU A 79 15.69 0.26 2.67
N LEU A 80 15.02 0.09 1.54
CA LEU A 80 13.69 0.66 1.36
C LEU A 80 12.69 -0.03 2.27
N ARG A 81 12.77 -1.35 2.39
CA ARG A 81 11.88 -2.08 3.30
C ARG A 81 12.05 -1.61 4.74
N THR A 82 13.29 -1.40 5.15
CA THR A 82 13.57 -0.92 6.51
C THR A 82 12.97 0.47 6.73
N ALA A 83 13.17 1.37 5.77
CA ALA A 83 12.63 2.71 5.88
C ALA A 83 11.10 2.69 5.95
N ILE A 84 10.48 1.88 5.12
CA ILE A 84 9.02 1.77 5.11
C ILE A 84 8.51 1.26 6.45
N ARG A 85 9.17 0.25 7.02
CA ARG A 85 8.75 -0.30 8.31
C ARG A 85 8.94 0.69 9.45
N HIS A 86 9.96 1.53 9.35
CA HIS A 86 10.27 2.50 10.40
C HIS A 86 9.32 3.68 10.40
N GLU A 87 9.04 4.24 9.23
CA GLU A 87 8.27 5.49 9.17
C GLU A 87 6.87 5.29 8.62
N GLY A 88 6.54 4.09 8.18
CA GLY A 88 5.25 3.83 7.57
C GLY A 88 4.10 3.77 8.55
N ARG A 89 2.91 4.07 8.05
CA ARG A 89 1.67 3.89 8.80
C ARG A 89 0.83 2.82 8.11
N VAL A 90 0.43 1.81 8.87
CA VAL A 90 -0.39 0.74 8.32
C VAL A 90 -1.81 1.27 8.09
N LEU A 91 -2.25 1.24 6.84
CA LEU A 91 -3.60 1.64 6.49
C LEU A 91 -4.57 0.46 6.50
N TYR A 92 -4.07 -0.71 6.20
CA TYR A 92 -4.86 -1.93 6.14
C TYR A 92 -3.95 -3.10 6.47
N GLU A 93 -4.45 -4.01 7.27
CA GLU A 93 -3.76 -5.25 7.58
C GLU A 93 -4.82 -6.33 7.62
N ARG A 94 -4.59 -7.40 6.86
CA ARG A 94 -5.54 -8.49 6.82
C ARG A 94 -5.64 -9.12 8.20
N ALA A 95 -6.88 -9.36 8.65
CA ALA A 95 -7.07 -10.03 9.90
C ALA A 95 -6.39 -11.38 9.86
N GLU A 96 -5.61 -11.65 10.89
CA GLU A 96 -4.86 -12.89 10.97
C GLU A 96 -5.83 -14.05 11.06
N ARG A 97 -5.77 -14.95 10.10
CA ARG A 97 -6.51 -16.18 10.23
C ARG A 97 -5.75 -17.09 11.15
N SER A 98 -6.46 -17.74 12.03
CA SER A 98 -5.81 -18.65 12.93
C SER A 98 -5.05 -19.71 12.14
N PRO A 99 -3.74 -19.77 12.29
CA PRO A 99 -2.97 -20.77 11.57
C PRO A 99 -3.19 -22.16 12.11
N ALA A 100 -3.72 -22.24 13.31
CA ALA A 100 -4.05 -23.52 13.89
C ALA A 100 -5.26 -24.11 13.21
N GLY A 101 -5.95 -23.21 12.65
CA GLY A 101 -6.97 -23.72 11.80
C GLY A 101 -6.06 -24.05 10.85
#